data_8858f20b7374706e16216b01802fd725
#
_entry.id   8858f20b7374706e16216b01802fd725
#
_cell.length_a   1.000
_cell.length_b   1.000
_cell.length_c   1.000
_cell.angle_alpha   90.00
_cell.angle_beta   90.00
_cell.angle_gamma   90.00
#
_symmetry.space_group_name_H-M   'P 1'
#
loop_
_entity.id
_entity.type
_entity.pdbx_description
1 polymer ?
#
loop_
_entity_poly.entity_id
_entity_poly.type
_entity_poly.pdbx_seq_one_letter_code
_entity_poly.pdbx_strand_id
1 'polypeptide(L)'
;MVATPVLAGAALRVVLGLLVDRFKAKRVGIGAQIVVIAGLITAWMIGIDSFPAVLLLGCVLGLAGASFAVALPLASAWYPAEHQGTALGIAGAGNSGTVLAALFAPALAIAFGWQNVIGLAAIPLLLTLCVFTVVAKDSPNAPAPKPLAAYFALLKQGDAWWFMFFYSVTFGGFVGLASSLTIYFNDAYGLSPVVAGYCTAAVVFVGSLVRPMGGAVADRVGGVRALIVLYTIAACAFATISTNLSTIYLAMPVFLVGMLALGMGNGSVFQLVPQRFKREIGVMTGLVGMSGGVGGFYLASSLGYSKQLTGSYGPGFLVFAILAAIALVGISGVRRRWRTTWGELYGAARV
;
A
#
# COMPACT_ATOMS: atom_id res chain seq x y z
N MET A 1 -13.15 -11.72 -4.03
CA MET A 1 -13.48 -11.34 -2.66
C MET A 1 -12.31 -10.66 -1.94
N VAL A 2 -11.13 -11.28 -1.83
CA VAL A 2 -9.94 -10.71 -1.12
C VAL A 2 -9.51 -9.34 -1.65
N ALA A 3 -9.68 -9.10 -2.94
CA ALA A 3 -9.31 -7.84 -3.58
C ALA A 3 -10.32 -6.69 -3.35
N THR A 4 -11.57 -6.97 -2.93
CA THR A 4 -12.61 -5.96 -2.74
C THR A 4 -12.24 -4.89 -1.71
N PRO A 5 -11.73 -5.24 -0.50
CA PRO A 5 -11.28 -4.25 0.47
C PRO A 5 -10.19 -3.33 -0.08
N VAL A 6 -9.30 -3.85 -0.91
CA VAL A 6 -8.19 -3.11 -1.50
C VAL A 6 -8.71 -2.07 -2.49
N LEU A 7 -9.65 -2.45 -3.37
CA LEU A 7 -10.27 -1.54 -4.33
C LEU A 7 -11.12 -0.47 -3.63
N ALA A 8 -11.95 -0.89 -2.67
CA ALA A 8 -12.74 0.03 -1.86
C ALA A 8 -11.84 1.03 -1.11
N GLY A 9 -10.74 0.55 -0.53
CA GLY A 9 -9.73 1.40 0.11
C GLY A 9 -9.09 2.39 -0.85
N ALA A 10 -8.81 1.99 -2.09
CA ALA A 10 -8.28 2.88 -3.11
C ALA A 10 -9.25 4.03 -3.43
N ALA A 11 -10.51 3.71 -3.68
CA ALA A 11 -11.54 4.71 -3.97
C ALA A 11 -11.82 5.64 -2.76
N LEU A 12 -11.93 5.06 -1.56
CA LEU A 12 -12.22 5.80 -0.34
C LEU A 12 -11.06 6.72 0.10
N ARG A 13 -9.82 6.48 -0.35
CA ARG A 13 -8.70 7.42 -0.11
C ARG A 13 -8.96 8.81 -0.68
N VAL A 14 -9.58 8.90 -1.86
CA VAL A 14 -9.94 10.19 -2.45
C VAL A 14 -11.00 10.87 -1.60
N VAL A 15 -12.03 10.12 -1.20
CA VAL A 15 -13.12 10.62 -0.35
C VAL A 15 -12.59 11.12 0.99
N LEU A 16 -11.78 10.30 1.68
CA LEU A 16 -11.18 10.69 2.96
C LEU A 16 -10.23 11.88 2.80
N GLY A 17 -9.44 11.95 1.73
CA GLY A 17 -8.58 13.09 1.44
C GLY A 17 -9.37 14.39 1.34
N LEU A 18 -10.48 14.41 0.61
CA LEU A 18 -11.38 15.56 0.49
C LEU A 18 -12.03 15.94 1.83
N LEU A 19 -12.40 14.93 2.63
CA LEU A 19 -12.96 15.17 3.97
C LEU A 19 -11.89 15.74 4.91
N VAL A 20 -10.65 15.27 4.84
CA VAL A 20 -9.52 15.80 5.63
C VAL A 20 -9.28 17.27 5.33
N ASP A 21 -9.30 17.64 4.06
CA ASP A 21 -9.14 19.04 3.65
C ASP A 21 -10.28 19.91 4.23
N ARG A 22 -11.51 19.40 4.31
CA ARG A 22 -12.67 20.16 4.78
C ARG A 22 -12.84 20.17 6.29
N PHE A 23 -12.62 19.03 6.97
CA PHE A 23 -12.98 18.81 8.38
C PHE A 23 -11.79 18.58 9.32
N LYS A 24 -10.55 18.69 8.83
CA LYS A 24 -9.28 18.39 9.50
C LYS A 24 -9.05 16.88 9.72
N ALA A 25 -7.78 16.49 9.70
CA ALA A 25 -7.36 15.10 9.70
C ALA A 25 -7.79 14.34 10.96
N LYS A 26 -7.67 14.94 12.15
CA LYS A 26 -8.06 14.29 13.40
C LYS A 26 -9.54 13.90 13.43
N ARG A 27 -10.43 14.83 13.07
CA ARG A 27 -11.89 14.57 13.10
C ARG A 27 -12.29 13.49 12.11
N VAL A 28 -11.75 13.56 10.89
CA VAL A 28 -12.02 12.57 9.85
C VAL A 28 -11.48 11.18 10.26
N GLY A 29 -10.29 11.14 10.87
CA GLY A 29 -9.71 9.90 11.36
C GLY A 29 -10.55 9.23 12.46
N ILE A 30 -11.04 10.01 13.42
CA ILE A 30 -11.96 9.51 14.47
C ILE A 30 -13.25 8.98 13.84
N GLY A 31 -13.89 9.76 12.96
CA GLY A 31 -15.13 9.34 12.30
C GLY A 31 -14.97 8.06 11.47
N ALA A 32 -13.90 7.98 10.67
CA ALA A 32 -13.61 6.78 9.88
C ALA A 32 -13.37 5.55 10.76
N GLN A 33 -12.63 5.67 11.87
CA GLN A 33 -12.41 4.55 12.81
C GLN A 33 -13.72 4.11 13.47
N ILE A 34 -14.58 5.04 13.89
CA ILE A 34 -15.89 4.71 14.47
C ILE A 34 -16.74 3.92 13.48
N VAL A 35 -16.78 4.34 12.20
CA VAL A 35 -17.54 3.62 11.16
C VAL A 35 -16.98 2.20 10.95
N VAL A 36 -15.66 2.05 10.91
CA VAL A 36 -15.04 0.71 10.77
C VAL A 36 -15.35 -0.18 11.96
N ILE A 37 -15.19 0.33 13.18
CA ILE A 37 -15.48 -0.43 14.42
C ILE A 37 -16.95 -0.84 14.45
N ALA A 38 -17.85 0.09 14.17
CA ALA A 38 -19.29 -0.20 14.12
C ALA A 38 -19.62 -1.28 13.08
N GLY A 39 -19.01 -1.18 11.88
CA GLY A 39 -19.18 -2.18 10.84
C GLY A 39 -18.66 -3.57 11.21
N LEU A 40 -17.51 -3.67 11.89
CA LEU A 40 -16.96 -4.94 12.37
C LEU A 40 -17.85 -5.56 13.46
N ILE A 41 -18.29 -4.77 14.42
CA ILE A 41 -19.19 -5.24 15.50
C ILE A 41 -20.52 -5.70 14.91
N THR A 42 -21.10 -4.93 13.98
CA THR A 42 -22.35 -5.29 13.31
C THR A 42 -22.21 -6.59 12.53
N ALA A 43 -21.12 -6.72 11.75
CA ALA A 43 -20.84 -7.94 11.00
C ALA A 43 -20.65 -9.16 11.90
N TRP A 44 -20.02 -8.98 13.08
CA TRP A 44 -19.86 -10.04 14.06
C TRP A 44 -21.19 -10.44 14.72
N MET A 45 -22.03 -9.46 15.08
CA MET A 45 -23.32 -9.73 15.78
C MET A 45 -24.38 -10.35 14.87
N ILE A 46 -24.48 -9.91 13.62
CA ILE A 46 -25.50 -10.35 12.66
C ILE A 46 -25.08 -11.65 11.97
N GLY A 47 -23.76 -11.89 11.86
CA GLY A 47 -23.19 -12.94 11.03
C GLY A 47 -23.00 -12.48 9.58
N ILE A 48 -22.25 -13.28 8.80
CA ILE A 48 -21.93 -13.00 7.39
C ILE A 48 -22.25 -14.26 6.59
N ASP A 49 -23.52 -14.41 6.25
CA ASP A 49 -24.02 -15.63 5.60
C ASP A 49 -24.34 -15.45 4.11
N SER A 50 -24.07 -14.27 3.56
CA SER A 50 -24.37 -13.97 2.16
C SER A 50 -23.21 -13.26 1.44
N PHE A 51 -23.12 -13.47 0.12
CA PHE A 51 -22.12 -12.80 -0.72
C PHE A 51 -22.19 -11.25 -0.64
N PRO A 52 -23.37 -10.60 -0.66
CA PRO A 52 -23.47 -9.15 -0.47
C PRO A 52 -22.95 -8.70 0.90
N ALA A 53 -23.17 -9.47 1.97
CA ALA A 53 -22.64 -9.13 3.31
C ALA A 53 -21.11 -9.15 3.33
N VAL A 54 -20.47 -10.13 2.66
CA VAL A 54 -19.01 -10.19 2.48
C VAL A 54 -18.50 -8.97 1.71
N LEU A 55 -19.19 -8.55 0.65
CA LEU A 55 -18.82 -7.37 -0.12
C LEU A 55 -18.94 -6.09 0.71
N LEU A 56 -20.01 -5.97 1.49
CA LEU A 56 -20.21 -4.82 2.38
C LEU A 56 -19.12 -4.74 3.45
N LEU A 57 -18.80 -5.86 4.08
CA LEU A 57 -17.66 -5.95 5.01
C LEU A 57 -16.36 -5.55 4.28
N GLY A 58 -16.16 -6.01 3.06
CA GLY A 58 -15.02 -5.60 2.23
C GLY A 58 -14.92 -4.09 2.05
N CYS A 59 -16.05 -3.41 1.85
CA CYS A 59 -16.10 -1.93 1.77
C CYS A 59 -15.74 -1.27 3.11
N VAL A 60 -16.25 -1.81 4.23
CA VAL A 60 -15.91 -1.33 5.58
C VAL A 60 -14.41 -1.48 5.87
N LEU A 61 -13.85 -2.64 5.55
CA LEU A 61 -12.40 -2.88 5.67
C LEU A 61 -11.60 -1.98 4.72
N GLY A 62 -12.14 -1.68 3.55
CA GLY A 62 -11.58 -0.71 2.61
C GLY A 62 -11.46 0.69 3.23
N LEU A 63 -12.44 1.11 4.02
CA LEU A 63 -12.38 2.38 4.74
C LEU A 63 -11.20 2.40 5.75
N ALA A 64 -10.95 1.29 6.44
CA ALA A 64 -9.75 1.14 7.28
C ALA A 64 -8.46 1.28 6.45
N GLY A 65 -8.38 0.63 5.29
CA GLY A 65 -7.27 0.74 4.35
C GLY A 65 -7.07 2.14 3.74
N ALA A 66 -8.13 2.95 3.73
CA ALA A 66 -8.08 4.34 3.28
C ALA A 66 -7.53 5.32 4.34
N SER A 67 -7.34 4.90 5.60
CA SER A 67 -6.82 5.71 6.70
C SER A 67 -5.46 6.38 6.41
N PHE A 68 -4.72 5.87 5.45
CA PHE A 68 -3.49 6.47 4.94
C PHE A 68 -3.71 7.91 4.43
N ALA A 69 -4.87 8.21 3.86
CA ALA A 69 -5.24 9.57 3.44
C ALA A 69 -5.46 10.54 4.61
N VAL A 70 -5.61 10.01 5.82
CA VAL A 70 -5.68 10.79 7.07
C VAL A 70 -4.29 10.89 7.74
N ALA A 71 -3.62 9.75 7.87
CA ALA A 71 -2.37 9.65 8.64
C ALA A 71 -1.21 10.41 8.00
N LEU A 72 -1.06 10.34 6.66
CA LEU A 72 0.04 11.00 5.97
C LEU A 72 -0.03 12.52 6.06
N PRO A 73 -1.15 13.20 5.74
CA PRO A 73 -1.26 14.65 5.91
C PRO A 73 -1.12 15.08 7.37
N LEU A 74 -1.69 14.30 8.30
CA LEU A 74 -1.58 14.59 9.73
C LEU A 74 -0.12 14.58 10.20
N ALA A 75 0.67 13.58 9.81
CA ALA A 75 2.07 13.47 10.17
C ALA A 75 2.94 14.51 9.46
N SER A 76 2.81 14.66 8.13
CA SER A 76 3.65 15.55 7.33
C SER A 76 3.50 17.02 7.71
N ALA A 77 2.31 17.45 8.13
CA ALA A 77 2.03 18.84 8.48
C ALA A 77 2.80 19.35 9.74
N TRP A 78 3.39 18.45 10.53
CA TRP A 78 4.22 18.79 11.70
C TRP A 78 5.70 18.97 11.39
N TYR A 79 6.14 18.54 10.20
CA TYR A 79 7.55 18.51 9.84
C TYR A 79 7.86 19.49 8.70
N PRO A 80 9.02 20.18 8.75
CA PRO A 80 9.48 21.02 7.65
C PRO A 80 9.80 20.16 6.41
N ALA A 81 9.89 20.80 5.24
CA ALA A 81 10.04 20.14 3.95
C ALA A 81 11.23 19.16 3.90
N GLU A 82 12.33 19.48 4.59
CA GLU A 82 13.55 18.66 4.63
C GLU A 82 13.37 17.33 5.36
N HIS A 83 12.38 17.21 6.24
CA HIS A 83 12.12 16.04 7.07
C HIS A 83 10.81 15.32 6.71
N GLN A 84 10.07 15.81 5.73
CA GLN A 84 8.80 15.20 5.33
C GLN A 84 8.96 13.77 4.79
N GLY A 85 10.05 13.47 4.09
CA GLY A 85 10.36 12.11 3.61
C GLY A 85 10.47 11.11 4.77
N THR A 86 11.19 11.49 5.83
CA THR A 86 11.30 10.66 7.05
C THR A 86 9.94 10.53 7.75
N ALA A 87 9.19 11.61 7.92
CA ALA A 87 7.87 11.59 8.55
C ALA A 87 6.87 10.69 7.79
N LEU A 88 6.84 10.79 6.45
CA LEU A 88 6.02 9.94 5.59
C LEU A 88 6.50 8.48 5.60
N GLY A 89 7.81 8.25 5.71
CA GLY A 89 8.40 6.92 5.86
C GLY A 89 7.95 6.24 7.16
N ILE A 90 8.00 6.95 8.28
CA ILE A 90 7.56 6.46 9.60
C ILE A 90 6.04 6.22 9.59
N ALA A 91 5.24 7.16 9.09
CA ALA A 91 3.80 6.97 8.94
C ALA A 91 3.47 5.78 8.03
N GLY A 92 4.28 5.55 6.99
CA GLY A 92 4.19 4.40 6.10
C GLY A 92 4.51 3.06 6.75
N ALA A 93 5.30 3.05 7.82
CA ALA A 93 5.59 1.85 8.60
C ALA A 93 4.34 1.32 9.34
N GLY A 94 3.26 2.10 9.45
CA GLY A 94 1.94 1.64 9.91
C GLY A 94 1.40 0.43 9.13
N ASN A 95 1.86 0.19 7.91
CA ASN A 95 1.56 -1.05 7.16
C ASN A 95 2.05 -2.33 7.88
N SER A 96 2.95 -2.22 8.87
CA SER A 96 3.36 -3.37 9.70
C SER A 96 2.21 -3.99 10.48
N GLY A 97 1.07 -3.30 10.65
CA GLY A 97 -0.15 -3.89 11.19
C GLY A 97 -0.62 -5.13 10.41
N THR A 98 -0.36 -5.20 9.12
CA THR A 98 -0.66 -6.39 8.30
C THR A 98 0.19 -7.60 8.69
N VAL A 99 1.37 -7.39 9.26
CA VAL A 99 2.21 -8.47 9.83
C VAL A 99 1.51 -9.12 11.01
N LEU A 100 0.97 -8.29 11.92
CA LEU A 100 0.21 -8.80 13.08
C LEU A 100 -1.02 -9.57 12.63
N ALA A 101 -1.75 -9.06 11.65
CA ALA A 101 -2.88 -9.76 11.08
C ALA A 101 -2.49 -11.12 10.49
N ALA A 102 -1.41 -11.19 9.70
CA ALA A 102 -0.93 -12.43 9.10
C ALA A 102 -0.44 -13.45 10.14
N LEU A 103 0.17 -12.97 11.24
CA LEU A 103 0.64 -13.82 12.34
C LEU A 103 -0.53 -14.41 13.15
N PHE A 104 -1.48 -13.59 13.53
CA PHE A 104 -2.47 -13.96 14.55
C PHE A 104 -3.83 -14.39 13.97
N ALA A 105 -4.30 -13.79 12.86
CA ALA A 105 -5.63 -14.06 12.35
C ALA A 105 -5.87 -15.54 11.99
N PRO A 106 -4.93 -16.27 11.33
CA PRO A 106 -5.15 -17.69 11.03
C PRO A 106 -5.27 -18.55 12.30
N ALA A 107 -4.42 -18.33 13.30
CA ALA A 107 -4.46 -19.07 14.55
C ALA A 107 -5.73 -18.77 15.35
N LEU A 108 -6.12 -17.51 15.44
CA LEU A 108 -7.38 -17.09 16.08
C LEU A 108 -8.60 -17.64 15.35
N ALA A 109 -8.57 -17.73 14.01
CA ALA A 109 -9.66 -18.31 13.23
C ALA A 109 -9.84 -19.80 13.48
N ILE A 110 -8.77 -20.54 13.71
CA ILE A 110 -8.83 -21.95 14.10
C ILE A 110 -9.39 -22.10 15.53
N ALA A 111 -8.93 -21.25 16.46
CA ALA A 111 -9.32 -21.35 17.87
C ALA A 111 -10.75 -20.87 18.15
N PHE A 112 -11.17 -19.78 17.52
CA PHE A 112 -12.43 -19.08 17.84
C PHE A 112 -13.44 -19.05 16.68
N GLY A 113 -13.05 -19.51 15.49
CA GLY A 113 -13.81 -19.33 14.25
C GLY A 113 -13.60 -17.94 13.62
N TRP A 114 -13.60 -17.88 12.29
CA TRP A 114 -13.28 -16.67 11.54
C TRP A 114 -14.24 -15.49 11.81
N GLN A 115 -15.53 -15.76 12.08
CA GLN A 115 -16.52 -14.72 12.42
C GLN A 115 -16.15 -14.00 13.72
N ASN A 116 -15.70 -14.74 14.73
CA ASN A 116 -15.26 -14.15 16.00
C ASN A 116 -13.95 -13.36 15.85
N VAL A 117 -13.09 -13.72 14.92
CA VAL A 117 -11.88 -12.91 14.60
C VAL A 117 -12.24 -11.52 14.09
N ILE A 118 -13.35 -11.39 13.35
CA ILE A 118 -13.85 -10.07 12.91
C ILE A 118 -14.24 -9.21 14.12
N GLY A 119 -14.96 -9.79 15.09
CA GLY A 119 -15.30 -9.10 16.34
C GLY A 119 -14.06 -8.75 17.17
N LEU A 120 -13.13 -9.69 17.29
CA LEU A 120 -11.86 -9.48 18.02
C LEU A 120 -11.01 -8.36 17.39
N ALA A 121 -11.07 -8.16 16.09
CA ALA A 121 -10.37 -7.07 15.42
C ALA A 121 -10.86 -5.66 15.86
N ALA A 122 -12.06 -5.56 16.40
CA ALA A 122 -12.56 -4.30 16.97
C ALA A 122 -11.76 -3.87 18.22
N ILE A 123 -11.19 -4.80 18.98
CA ILE A 123 -10.46 -4.49 20.23
C ILE A 123 -9.22 -3.61 19.97
N PRO A 124 -8.25 -4.00 19.11
CA PRO A 124 -7.11 -3.15 18.83
C PRO A 124 -7.51 -1.84 18.15
N LEU A 125 -8.60 -1.83 17.37
CA LEU A 125 -9.11 -0.59 16.76
C LEU A 125 -9.71 0.36 17.81
N LEU A 126 -10.44 -0.14 18.80
CA LEU A 126 -10.92 0.67 19.93
C LEU A 126 -9.76 1.26 20.73
N LEU A 127 -8.74 0.46 21.03
CA LEU A 127 -7.54 0.95 21.70
C LEU A 127 -6.88 2.06 20.87
N THR A 128 -6.72 1.84 19.56
CA THR A 128 -6.16 2.83 18.65
C THR A 128 -7.01 4.10 18.58
N LEU A 129 -8.34 3.97 18.57
CA LEU A 129 -9.27 5.11 18.58
C LEU A 129 -9.10 5.93 19.86
N CYS A 130 -9.01 5.27 21.05
CA CYS A 130 -8.79 5.96 22.31
C CYS A 130 -7.46 6.72 22.30
N VAL A 131 -6.36 6.06 21.92
CA VAL A 131 -5.03 6.68 21.87
C VAL A 131 -5.02 7.83 20.83
N PHE A 132 -5.57 7.62 19.64
CA PHE A 132 -5.63 8.62 18.59
C PHE A 132 -6.44 9.84 19.02
N THR A 133 -7.56 9.65 19.70
CA THR A 133 -8.43 10.74 20.19
C THR A 133 -7.70 11.63 21.19
N VAL A 134 -6.88 11.03 22.07
CA VAL A 134 -6.14 11.77 23.10
C VAL A 134 -4.87 12.41 22.53
N VAL A 135 -4.07 11.63 21.79
CA VAL A 135 -2.70 12.02 21.40
C VAL A 135 -2.67 12.84 20.11
N ALA A 136 -3.51 12.51 19.11
CA ALA A 136 -3.45 13.17 17.82
C ALA A 136 -3.87 14.64 17.90
N LYS A 137 -3.10 15.50 17.23
CA LYS A 137 -3.36 16.94 17.13
C LYS A 137 -3.21 17.36 15.67
N ASP A 138 -4.14 18.18 15.19
CA ASP A 138 -3.98 18.83 13.90
C ASP A 138 -2.91 19.91 13.98
N SER A 139 -2.04 19.98 12.96
CA SER A 139 -1.01 21.01 12.90
C SER A 139 -1.65 22.39 12.65
N PRO A 140 -1.18 23.44 13.36
CA PRO A 140 -1.62 24.81 13.06
C PRO A 140 -1.18 25.26 11.66
N ASN A 141 -0.14 24.66 11.10
CA ASN A 141 0.42 24.98 9.78
C ASN A 141 -0.14 24.07 8.68
N ALA A 142 -1.29 23.40 8.91
CA ALA A 142 -1.88 22.56 7.90
C ALA A 142 -2.20 23.39 6.62
N PRO A 143 -1.85 22.90 5.42
CA PRO A 143 -2.10 23.62 4.18
C PRO A 143 -3.60 23.88 3.98
N ALA A 144 -3.92 24.97 3.32
CA ALA A 144 -5.30 25.32 3.01
C ALA A 144 -5.96 24.25 2.11
N PRO A 145 -7.28 23.99 2.29
CA PRO A 145 -8.03 23.04 1.48
C PRO A 145 -7.88 23.32 -0.01
N LYS A 146 -7.67 22.28 -0.80
CA LYS A 146 -7.60 22.43 -2.26
C LYS A 146 -8.91 21.98 -2.92
N PRO A 147 -9.39 22.71 -3.92
CA PRO A 147 -10.60 22.34 -4.63
C PRO A 147 -10.38 21.09 -5.48
N LEU A 148 -11.45 20.33 -5.76
CA LEU A 148 -11.44 19.17 -6.66
C LEU A 148 -10.80 19.48 -8.03
N ALA A 149 -10.94 20.71 -8.52
CA ALA A 149 -10.32 21.18 -9.75
C ALA A 149 -8.78 20.99 -9.73
N ALA A 150 -8.13 21.08 -8.57
CA ALA A 150 -6.70 20.86 -8.45
C ALA A 150 -6.30 19.39 -8.73
N TYR A 151 -7.15 18.43 -8.35
CA TYR A 151 -6.94 17.01 -8.66
C TYR A 151 -7.03 16.77 -10.17
N PHE A 152 -8.04 17.33 -10.84
CA PHE A 152 -8.19 17.21 -12.29
C PHE A 152 -7.10 17.94 -13.05
N ALA A 153 -6.60 19.07 -12.54
CA ALA A 153 -5.49 19.79 -13.15
C ALA A 153 -4.19 18.96 -13.14
N LEU A 154 -3.93 18.20 -12.06
CA LEU A 154 -2.77 17.31 -11.99
C LEU A 154 -2.87 16.13 -12.95
N LEU A 155 -4.07 15.58 -13.16
CA LEU A 155 -4.26 14.49 -14.12
C LEU A 155 -3.98 14.90 -15.59
N LYS A 156 -3.93 16.20 -15.88
CA LYS A 156 -3.48 16.69 -17.20
C LYS A 156 -1.95 16.64 -17.37
N GLN A 157 -1.20 16.45 -16.27
CA GLN A 157 0.25 16.39 -16.32
C GLN A 157 0.72 14.94 -16.52
N GLY A 158 1.46 14.65 -17.58
CA GLY A 158 1.96 13.29 -17.87
C GLY A 158 2.86 12.72 -16.78
N ASP A 159 3.58 13.57 -16.02
CA ASP A 159 4.41 13.11 -14.91
C ASP A 159 3.56 12.52 -13.76
N ALA A 160 2.34 13.04 -13.52
CA ALA A 160 1.45 12.50 -12.50
C ALA A 160 1.09 11.03 -12.78
N TRP A 161 0.81 10.68 -14.02
CA TRP A 161 0.51 9.31 -14.44
C TRP A 161 1.68 8.37 -14.26
N TRP A 162 2.92 8.85 -14.51
CA TRP A 162 4.11 8.05 -14.25
C TRP A 162 4.28 7.75 -12.76
N PHE A 163 4.10 8.73 -11.88
CA PHE A 163 4.16 8.50 -10.44
C PHE A 163 3.05 7.57 -9.94
N MET A 164 1.83 7.75 -10.44
CA MET A 164 0.71 6.86 -10.15
C MET A 164 1.02 5.43 -10.61
N PHE A 165 1.56 5.25 -11.81
CA PHE A 165 1.95 3.95 -12.33
C PHE A 165 3.09 3.32 -11.52
N PHE A 166 4.15 4.05 -11.27
CA PHE A 166 5.27 3.52 -10.48
C PHE A 166 4.83 3.08 -9.09
N TYR A 167 4.01 3.86 -8.44
CA TYR A 167 3.51 3.48 -7.11
C TYR A 167 2.47 2.35 -7.17
N SER A 168 1.70 2.25 -8.24
CA SER A 168 0.80 1.11 -8.45
C SER A 168 1.56 -0.21 -8.57
N VAL A 169 2.77 -0.21 -9.10
CA VAL A 169 3.64 -1.40 -9.15
C VAL A 169 4.28 -1.66 -7.79
N THR A 170 4.93 -0.66 -7.15
CA THR A 170 5.63 -0.89 -5.88
C THR A 170 4.66 -1.15 -4.73
N PHE A 171 3.76 -0.23 -4.44
CA PHE A 171 2.82 -0.37 -3.32
C PHE A 171 1.68 -1.33 -3.66
N GLY A 172 1.22 -1.32 -4.91
CA GLY A 172 0.22 -2.28 -5.35
C GLY A 172 0.74 -3.71 -5.27
N GLY A 173 1.98 -3.95 -5.67
CA GLY A 173 2.66 -5.23 -5.48
C GLY A 173 2.73 -5.64 -4.01
N PHE A 174 3.15 -4.73 -3.13
CA PHE A 174 3.19 -4.95 -1.70
C PHE A 174 1.82 -5.33 -1.13
N VAL A 175 0.77 -4.56 -1.41
CA VAL A 175 -0.59 -4.79 -0.87
C VAL A 175 -1.22 -6.04 -1.47
N GLY A 176 -1.05 -6.26 -2.79
CA GLY A 176 -1.58 -7.44 -3.46
C GLY A 176 -0.98 -8.73 -2.90
N LEU A 177 0.33 -8.76 -2.66
CA LEU A 177 1.01 -9.89 -2.01
C LEU A 177 0.55 -10.05 -0.57
N ALA A 178 0.56 -8.98 0.23
CA ALA A 178 0.12 -9.03 1.63
C ALA A 178 -1.30 -9.61 1.77
N SER A 179 -2.17 -9.36 0.78
CA SER A 179 -3.56 -9.85 0.77
C SER A 179 -3.70 -11.29 0.28
N SER A 180 -2.75 -11.81 -0.50
CA SER A 180 -2.90 -13.07 -1.24
C SER A 180 -1.96 -14.18 -0.81
N LEU A 181 -0.80 -13.84 -0.20
CA LEU A 181 0.27 -14.82 0.06
C LEU A 181 -0.13 -15.93 1.02
N THR A 182 -0.95 -15.66 2.04
CA THR A 182 -1.40 -16.71 2.96
C THR A 182 -2.20 -17.79 2.23
N ILE A 183 -3.08 -17.37 1.31
CA ILE A 183 -3.85 -18.30 0.49
C ILE A 183 -2.92 -19.03 -0.49
N TYR A 184 -2.01 -18.28 -1.12
CA TYR A 184 -1.04 -18.85 -2.05
C TYR A 184 -0.15 -19.92 -1.39
N PHE A 185 0.42 -19.64 -0.22
CA PHE A 185 1.29 -20.61 0.47
C PHE A 185 0.54 -21.84 0.95
N ASN A 186 -0.70 -21.67 1.39
CA ASN A 186 -1.56 -22.79 1.76
C ASN A 186 -1.88 -23.67 0.55
N ASP A 187 -2.30 -23.06 -0.57
CA ASP A 187 -2.78 -23.78 -1.75
C ASP A 187 -1.63 -24.34 -2.62
N ALA A 188 -0.54 -23.58 -2.81
CA ALA A 188 0.56 -24.00 -3.68
C ALA A 188 1.55 -24.96 -3.01
N TYR A 189 1.75 -24.84 -1.69
CA TYR A 189 2.74 -25.65 -0.95
C TYR A 189 2.10 -26.54 0.11
N GLY A 190 0.78 -26.57 0.25
CA GLY A 190 0.08 -27.43 1.23
C GLY A 190 0.36 -27.03 2.69
N LEU A 191 0.80 -25.82 2.96
CA LEU A 191 1.10 -25.36 4.31
C LEU A 191 -0.19 -25.19 5.11
N SER A 192 -0.15 -25.49 6.43
CA SER A 192 -1.28 -25.15 7.28
C SER A 192 -1.55 -23.64 7.26
N PRO A 193 -2.80 -23.18 7.47
CA PRO A 193 -3.13 -21.75 7.44
C PRO A 193 -2.26 -20.90 8.38
N VAL A 194 -1.87 -21.46 9.53
CA VAL A 194 -1.01 -20.79 10.53
C VAL A 194 0.42 -20.63 9.99
N VAL A 195 1.00 -21.70 9.46
CA VAL A 195 2.36 -21.66 8.89
C VAL A 195 2.41 -20.75 7.66
N ALA A 196 1.38 -20.81 6.79
CA ALA A 196 1.24 -19.90 5.65
C ALA A 196 1.14 -18.43 6.12
N GLY A 197 0.44 -18.17 7.24
CA GLY A 197 0.39 -16.87 7.88
C GLY A 197 1.76 -16.39 8.36
N TYR A 198 2.55 -17.27 8.98
CA TYR A 198 3.92 -16.94 9.41
C TYR A 198 4.84 -16.61 8.23
N CYS A 199 4.77 -17.38 7.15
CA CYS A 199 5.50 -17.08 5.93
C CYS A 199 5.11 -15.73 5.34
N THR A 200 3.81 -15.45 5.27
CA THR A 200 3.28 -14.16 4.80
C THR A 200 3.76 -13.01 5.70
N ALA A 201 3.68 -13.18 7.01
CA ALA A 201 4.14 -12.20 7.99
C ALA A 201 5.62 -11.87 7.81
N ALA A 202 6.49 -12.86 7.60
CA ALA A 202 7.92 -12.66 7.36
C ALA A 202 8.16 -11.82 6.09
N VAL A 203 7.46 -12.15 4.99
CA VAL A 203 7.59 -11.43 3.72
C VAL A 203 7.09 -9.98 3.86
N VAL A 204 5.93 -9.77 4.47
CA VAL A 204 5.33 -8.44 4.68
C VAL A 204 6.15 -7.60 5.66
N PHE A 205 6.72 -8.21 6.69
CA PHE A 205 7.58 -7.55 7.66
C PHE A 205 8.80 -6.90 6.98
N VAL A 206 9.50 -7.66 6.15
CA VAL A 206 10.63 -7.14 5.38
C VAL A 206 10.20 -5.96 4.51
N GLY A 207 9.13 -6.09 3.72
CA GLY A 207 8.64 -5.02 2.86
C GLY A 207 8.19 -3.76 3.61
N SER A 208 7.68 -3.92 4.84
CA SER A 208 7.24 -2.78 5.66
C SER A 208 8.42 -2.02 6.28
N LEU A 209 9.38 -2.74 6.86
CA LEU A 209 10.52 -2.14 7.58
C LEU A 209 11.55 -1.47 6.66
N VAL A 210 11.75 -2.00 5.45
CA VAL A 210 12.73 -1.45 4.51
C VAL A 210 12.27 -0.17 3.81
N ARG A 211 11.02 0.20 3.98
CA ARG A 211 10.43 1.37 3.31
C ARG A 211 11.13 2.69 3.63
N PRO A 212 11.43 3.04 4.90
CA PRO A 212 12.24 4.22 5.23
C PRO A 212 13.66 4.14 4.65
N MET A 213 14.24 2.93 4.61
CA MET A 213 15.57 2.73 4.01
C MET A 213 15.57 3.02 2.51
N GLY A 214 14.51 2.65 1.80
CA GLY A 214 14.34 2.96 0.38
C GLY A 214 14.34 4.47 0.11
N GLY A 215 13.64 5.25 0.94
CA GLY A 215 13.68 6.71 0.91
C GLY A 215 15.08 7.27 1.16
N ALA A 216 15.75 6.80 2.22
CA ALA A 216 17.11 7.24 2.57
C ALA A 216 18.16 6.87 1.50
N VAL A 217 18.04 5.71 0.87
CA VAL A 217 18.89 5.34 -0.28
C VAL A 217 18.60 6.25 -1.47
N ALA A 218 17.31 6.50 -1.77
CA ALA A 218 16.91 7.40 -2.85
C ALA A 218 17.42 8.84 -2.63
N ASP A 219 17.43 9.32 -1.39
CA ASP A 219 18.01 10.64 -1.03
C ASP A 219 19.51 10.73 -1.34
N ARG A 220 20.25 9.61 -1.23
CA ARG A 220 21.70 9.58 -1.47
C ARG A 220 22.06 9.36 -2.94
N VAL A 221 21.44 8.38 -3.60
CA VAL A 221 21.82 7.96 -4.96
C VAL A 221 20.93 8.55 -6.07
N GLY A 222 19.81 9.16 -5.68
CA GLY A 222 18.76 9.63 -6.58
C GLY A 222 17.63 8.62 -6.73
N GLY A 223 16.37 9.08 -6.62
CA GLY A 223 15.19 8.21 -6.64
C GLY A 223 15.03 7.43 -7.93
N VAL A 224 15.35 8.03 -9.10
CA VAL A 224 15.29 7.35 -10.39
C VAL A 224 16.29 6.19 -10.48
N ARG A 225 17.53 6.37 -9.98
CA ARG A 225 18.52 5.30 -9.98
C ARG A 225 18.11 4.17 -9.03
N ALA A 226 17.63 4.51 -7.85
CA ALA A 226 17.13 3.53 -6.90
C ALA A 226 15.98 2.71 -7.51
N LEU A 227 14.99 3.35 -8.13
CA LEU A 227 13.85 2.67 -8.75
C LEU A 227 14.27 1.76 -9.92
N ILE A 228 15.25 2.15 -10.75
CA ILE A 228 15.77 1.29 -11.83
C ILE A 228 16.25 -0.05 -11.24
N VAL A 229 17.08 -0.01 -10.20
CA VAL A 229 17.60 -1.20 -9.55
C VAL A 229 16.47 -2.02 -8.92
N LEU A 230 15.57 -1.36 -8.20
CA LEU A 230 14.47 -2.02 -7.48
C LEU A 230 13.45 -2.66 -8.42
N TYR A 231 13.09 -2.01 -9.54
CA TYR A 231 12.23 -2.64 -10.55
C TYR A 231 12.91 -3.80 -11.26
N THR A 232 14.22 -3.73 -11.50
CA THR A 232 14.96 -4.88 -12.05
C THR A 232 14.88 -6.07 -11.10
N ILE A 233 15.16 -5.86 -9.81
CA ILE A 233 15.08 -6.92 -8.79
C ILE A 233 13.65 -7.48 -8.71
N ALA A 234 12.63 -6.61 -8.67
CA ALA A 234 11.23 -7.04 -8.61
C ALA A 234 10.83 -7.84 -9.85
N ALA A 235 11.16 -7.36 -11.06
CA ALA A 235 10.85 -8.07 -12.29
C ALA A 235 11.50 -9.47 -12.33
N CYS A 236 12.77 -9.57 -11.98
CA CYS A 236 13.48 -10.85 -11.92
C CYS A 236 12.89 -11.79 -10.85
N ALA A 237 12.62 -11.27 -9.65
CA ALA A 237 12.05 -12.07 -8.56
C ALA A 237 10.69 -12.65 -8.95
N PHE A 238 9.76 -11.83 -9.45
CA PHE A 238 8.42 -12.30 -9.82
C PHE A 238 8.41 -13.14 -11.11
N ALA A 239 9.33 -12.91 -12.04
CA ALA A 239 9.54 -13.83 -13.16
C ALA A 239 10.03 -15.20 -12.66
N THR A 240 10.91 -15.25 -11.68
CA THR A 240 11.36 -16.50 -11.05
C THR A 240 10.21 -17.20 -10.32
N ILE A 241 9.38 -16.46 -9.54
CA ILE A 241 8.21 -17.04 -8.86
C ILE A 241 7.20 -17.60 -9.88
N SER A 242 7.05 -16.96 -11.05
CA SER A 242 6.11 -17.39 -12.09
C SER A 242 6.42 -18.78 -12.65
N THR A 243 7.63 -19.29 -12.46
CA THR A 243 8.01 -20.65 -12.87
C THR A 243 7.49 -21.75 -11.95
N ASN A 244 6.68 -21.41 -10.94
CA ASN A 244 6.12 -22.34 -9.95
C ASN A 244 7.21 -23.13 -9.23
N LEU A 245 8.04 -22.44 -8.45
CA LEU A 245 9.11 -23.05 -7.67
C LEU A 245 8.61 -24.23 -6.84
N SER A 246 9.32 -25.36 -6.90
CA SER A 246 8.86 -26.63 -6.38
C SER A 246 8.75 -26.71 -4.85
N THR A 247 9.48 -25.88 -4.13
CA THR A 247 9.52 -25.91 -2.66
C THR A 247 9.41 -24.50 -2.06
N ILE A 248 8.83 -24.43 -0.88
CA ILE A 248 8.74 -23.17 -0.12
C ILE A 248 10.13 -22.63 0.23
N TYR A 249 11.13 -23.51 0.43
CA TYR A 249 12.50 -23.10 0.75
C TYR A 249 13.19 -22.34 -0.39
N LEU A 250 12.82 -22.62 -1.63
CA LEU A 250 13.26 -21.87 -2.81
C LEU A 250 12.44 -20.61 -3.02
N ALA A 251 11.15 -20.67 -2.76
CA ALA A 251 10.24 -19.56 -2.99
C ALA A 251 10.41 -18.43 -1.95
N MET A 252 10.58 -18.74 -0.68
CA MET A 252 10.68 -17.76 0.40
C MET A 252 11.80 -16.72 0.19
N PRO A 253 13.05 -17.09 -0.11
CA PRO A 253 14.09 -16.10 -0.39
C PRO A 253 13.73 -15.17 -1.55
N VAL A 254 13.12 -15.70 -2.60
CA VAL A 254 12.73 -14.93 -3.78
C VAL A 254 11.60 -13.95 -3.44
N PHE A 255 10.60 -14.40 -2.66
CA PHE A 255 9.54 -13.49 -2.14
C PHE A 255 10.10 -12.41 -1.23
N LEU A 256 11.04 -12.74 -0.34
CA LEU A 256 11.69 -11.77 0.55
C LEU A 256 12.44 -10.70 -0.25
N VAL A 257 13.22 -11.11 -1.27
CA VAL A 257 13.95 -10.18 -2.16
C VAL A 257 12.98 -9.33 -2.98
N GLY A 258 11.93 -9.93 -3.55
CA GLY A 258 10.91 -9.21 -4.29
C GLY A 258 10.18 -8.18 -3.41
N MET A 259 9.79 -8.58 -2.20
CA MET A 259 9.09 -7.70 -1.26
C MET A 259 9.99 -6.59 -0.71
N LEU A 260 11.28 -6.88 -0.48
CA LEU A 260 12.29 -5.87 -0.14
C LEU A 260 12.38 -4.82 -1.25
N ALA A 261 12.46 -5.25 -2.51
CA ALA A 261 12.51 -4.33 -3.64
C ALA A 261 11.25 -3.46 -3.76
N LEU A 262 10.06 -4.04 -3.55
CA LEU A 262 8.80 -3.30 -3.55
C LEU A 262 8.72 -2.32 -2.37
N GLY A 263 9.09 -2.76 -1.17
CA GLY A 263 9.09 -1.92 0.03
C GLY A 263 10.04 -0.72 -0.08
N MET A 264 11.27 -0.93 -0.51
CA MET A 264 12.21 0.15 -0.79
C MET A 264 11.73 1.05 -1.94
N GLY A 265 11.12 0.47 -2.97
CA GLY A 265 10.53 1.19 -4.08
C GLY A 265 9.44 2.17 -3.63
N ASN A 266 8.62 1.80 -2.66
CA ASN A 266 7.62 2.69 -2.06
C ASN A 266 8.24 3.96 -1.49
N GLY A 267 9.34 3.83 -0.73
CA GLY A 267 10.09 4.97 -0.19
C GLY A 267 10.70 5.82 -1.29
N SER A 268 11.26 5.19 -2.31
CA SER A 268 11.92 5.88 -3.43
C SER A 268 10.95 6.68 -4.30
N VAL A 269 9.71 6.19 -4.53
CA VAL A 269 8.68 6.96 -5.25
C VAL A 269 8.30 8.20 -4.43
N PHE A 270 8.07 8.04 -3.12
CA PHE A 270 7.71 9.18 -2.26
C PHE A 270 8.85 10.18 -2.04
N GLN A 271 10.08 9.79 -2.26
CA GLN A 271 11.21 10.73 -2.30
C GLN A 271 11.13 11.65 -3.53
N LEU A 272 10.70 11.14 -4.68
CA LEU A 272 10.60 11.91 -5.92
C LEU A 272 9.36 12.82 -5.99
N VAL A 273 8.23 12.40 -5.39
CA VAL A 273 6.95 13.14 -5.46
C VAL A 273 7.09 14.60 -4.99
N PRO A 274 7.67 14.91 -3.82
CA PRO A 274 7.83 16.29 -3.37
C PRO A 274 8.76 17.13 -4.25
N GLN A 275 9.72 16.49 -4.89
CA GLN A 275 10.68 17.18 -5.77
C GLN A 275 9.99 17.73 -7.04
N ARG A 276 9.00 16.98 -7.55
CA ARG A 276 8.28 17.38 -8.76
C ARG A 276 7.02 18.19 -8.45
N PHE A 277 6.29 17.87 -7.40
CA PHE A 277 4.98 18.43 -7.07
C PHE A 277 4.99 19.17 -5.73
N LYS A 278 5.98 20.02 -5.51
CA LYS A 278 6.19 20.73 -4.24
C LYS A 278 4.95 21.52 -3.78
N ARG A 279 4.26 22.18 -4.73
CA ARG A 279 3.07 22.98 -4.43
C ARG A 279 1.80 22.14 -4.26
N GLU A 280 1.73 20.99 -4.93
CA GLU A 280 0.57 20.11 -5.00
C GLU A 280 0.78 18.78 -4.25
N ILE A 281 1.73 18.75 -3.31
CA ILE A 281 2.17 17.50 -2.64
C ILE A 281 1.01 16.72 -2.02
N GLY A 282 0.07 17.38 -1.36
CA GLY A 282 -1.07 16.73 -0.71
C GLY A 282 -1.99 16.03 -1.73
N VAL A 283 -2.34 16.73 -2.81
CA VAL A 283 -3.18 16.18 -3.89
C VAL A 283 -2.47 15.03 -4.58
N MET A 284 -1.18 15.22 -4.89
CA MET A 284 -0.39 14.20 -5.58
C MET A 284 -0.18 12.94 -4.73
N THR A 285 0.07 13.11 -3.44
CA THR A 285 0.16 11.98 -2.49
C THR A 285 -1.15 11.19 -2.43
N GLY A 286 -2.30 11.88 -2.47
CA GLY A 286 -3.61 11.23 -2.54
C GLY A 286 -3.80 10.41 -3.81
N LEU A 287 -3.50 10.98 -4.98
CA LEU A 287 -3.60 10.30 -6.28
C LEU A 287 -2.65 9.10 -6.38
N VAL A 288 -1.40 9.28 -5.98
CA VAL A 288 -0.40 8.20 -5.93
C VAL A 288 -0.84 7.11 -4.96
N GLY A 289 -1.35 7.49 -3.78
CA GLY A 289 -1.86 6.53 -2.80
C GLY A 289 -3.07 5.72 -3.31
N MET A 290 -4.00 6.37 -4.03
CA MET A 290 -5.12 5.69 -4.68
C MET A 290 -4.63 4.69 -5.72
N SER A 291 -3.73 5.10 -6.61
CA SER A 291 -3.21 4.23 -7.67
C SER A 291 -2.49 2.99 -7.13
N GLY A 292 -1.80 3.13 -5.99
CA GLY A 292 -1.21 2.00 -5.28
C GLY A 292 -2.26 0.97 -4.82
N GLY A 293 -3.42 1.42 -4.33
CA GLY A 293 -4.53 0.53 -4.00
C GLY A 293 -5.11 -0.17 -5.25
N VAL A 294 -5.28 0.56 -6.36
CA VAL A 294 -5.72 -0.03 -7.64
C VAL A 294 -4.73 -1.11 -8.11
N GLY A 295 -3.41 -0.85 -8.00
CA GLY A 295 -2.39 -1.84 -8.33
C GLY A 295 -2.48 -3.10 -7.46
N GLY A 296 -2.75 -2.95 -6.15
CA GLY A 296 -2.94 -4.08 -5.24
C GLY A 296 -4.18 -4.91 -5.57
N PHE A 297 -5.29 -4.27 -5.92
CA PHE A 297 -6.47 -4.95 -6.42
C PHE A 297 -6.16 -5.75 -7.68
N TYR A 298 -5.46 -5.13 -8.63
CA TYR A 298 -5.11 -5.78 -9.89
C TYR A 298 -4.24 -7.02 -9.66
N LEU A 299 -3.19 -6.95 -8.84
CA LEU A 299 -2.33 -8.10 -8.57
C LEU A 299 -3.10 -9.22 -7.87
N ALA A 300 -3.82 -8.92 -6.80
CA ALA A 300 -4.61 -9.93 -6.07
C ALA A 300 -5.66 -10.59 -6.98
N SER A 301 -6.30 -9.81 -7.85
CA SER A 301 -7.26 -10.33 -8.82
C SER A 301 -6.60 -11.19 -9.90
N SER A 302 -5.45 -10.76 -10.44
CA SER A 302 -4.72 -11.52 -11.48
C SER A 302 -4.25 -12.88 -10.98
N LEU A 303 -3.80 -12.97 -9.73
CA LEU A 303 -3.45 -14.24 -9.08
C LEU A 303 -4.67 -15.17 -8.97
N GLY A 304 -5.80 -14.64 -8.52
CA GLY A 304 -7.05 -15.41 -8.43
C GLY A 304 -7.56 -15.88 -9.79
N TYR A 305 -7.59 -15.01 -10.79
CA TYR A 305 -7.98 -15.36 -12.16
C TYR A 305 -7.03 -16.38 -12.78
N SER A 306 -5.71 -16.19 -12.61
CA SER A 306 -4.70 -17.15 -13.09
C SER A 306 -4.97 -18.54 -12.54
N LYS A 307 -5.20 -18.66 -11.24
CA LYS A 307 -5.51 -19.94 -10.59
C LYS A 307 -6.79 -20.57 -11.13
N GLN A 308 -7.85 -19.78 -11.32
CA GLN A 308 -9.14 -20.28 -11.84
C GLN A 308 -9.06 -20.75 -13.29
N LEU A 309 -8.33 -20.04 -14.14
CA LEU A 309 -8.27 -20.33 -15.57
C LEU A 309 -7.23 -21.40 -15.93
N THR A 310 -6.10 -21.42 -15.24
CA THR A 310 -4.95 -22.27 -15.59
C THR A 310 -4.61 -23.33 -14.55
N GLY A 311 -5.27 -23.30 -13.38
CA GLY A 311 -4.92 -24.15 -12.25
C GLY A 311 -3.63 -23.71 -11.52
N SER A 312 -2.95 -22.62 -11.97
CA SER A 312 -1.68 -22.16 -11.47
C SER A 312 -1.69 -20.65 -11.17
N TYR A 313 -0.87 -20.20 -10.21
CA TYR A 313 -0.62 -18.80 -9.94
C TYR A 313 0.49 -18.20 -10.83
N GLY A 314 1.28 -19.04 -11.51
CA GLY A 314 2.42 -18.62 -12.32
C GLY A 314 2.11 -17.50 -13.31
N PRO A 315 1.07 -17.61 -14.16
CA PRO A 315 0.72 -16.55 -15.11
C PRO A 315 0.39 -15.22 -14.43
N GLY A 316 -0.23 -15.22 -13.24
CA GLY A 316 -0.51 -14.00 -12.48
C GLY A 316 0.76 -13.29 -12.01
N PHE A 317 1.75 -14.05 -11.53
CA PHE A 317 3.07 -13.51 -11.17
C PHE A 317 3.84 -13.04 -12.41
N LEU A 318 3.73 -13.73 -13.54
CA LEU A 318 4.36 -13.32 -14.79
C LEU A 318 3.82 -11.96 -15.28
N VAL A 319 2.50 -11.77 -15.22
CA VAL A 319 1.88 -10.48 -15.56
C VAL A 319 2.44 -9.38 -14.66
N PHE A 320 2.60 -9.64 -13.37
CA PHE A 320 3.18 -8.66 -12.45
C PHE A 320 4.66 -8.40 -12.74
N ALA A 321 5.44 -9.43 -13.09
CA ALA A 321 6.82 -9.27 -13.53
C ALA A 321 6.93 -8.38 -14.79
N ILE A 322 6.02 -8.56 -15.74
CA ILE A 322 5.93 -7.73 -16.95
C ILE A 322 5.61 -6.27 -16.57
N LEU A 323 4.68 -6.04 -15.66
CA LEU A 323 4.37 -4.67 -15.18
C LEU A 323 5.59 -4.02 -14.50
N ALA A 324 6.36 -4.77 -13.71
CA ALA A 324 7.59 -4.28 -13.13
C ALA A 324 8.66 -3.96 -14.20
N ALA A 325 8.74 -4.78 -15.25
CA ALA A 325 9.60 -4.53 -16.40
C ALA A 325 9.16 -3.29 -17.21
N ILE A 326 7.84 -3.09 -17.40
CA ILE A 326 7.29 -1.88 -18.01
C ILE A 326 7.62 -0.65 -17.15
N ALA A 327 7.53 -0.76 -15.83
CA ALA A 327 7.93 0.32 -14.92
C ALA A 327 9.43 0.63 -15.03
N LEU A 328 10.28 -0.40 -15.16
CA LEU A 328 11.73 -0.25 -15.42
C LEU A 328 12.01 0.49 -16.72
N VAL A 329 11.35 0.10 -17.81
CA VAL A 329 11.47 0.79 -19.11
C VAL A 329 10.95 2.22 -19.01
N GLY A 330 9.79 2.42 -18.40
CA GLY A 330 9.19 3.73 -18.18
C GLY A 330 10.09 4.69 -17.40
N ILE A 331 10.61 4.25 -16.24
CA ILE A 331 11.50 5.10 -15.42
C ILE A 331 12.81 5.42 -16.17
N SER A 332 13.33 4.47 -16.95
CA SER A 332 14.52 4.67 -17.76
C SER A 332 14.27 5.67 -18.87
N GLY A 333 13.08 5.64 -19.49
CA GLY A 333 12.67 6.58 -20.55
C GLY A 333 12.47 8.01 -20.03
N VAL A 334 11.80 8.17 -18.88
CA VAL A 334 11.57 9.52 -18.31
C VAL A 334 12.82 10.09 -17.64
N ARG A 335 13.81 9.28 -17.28
CA ARG A 335 15.04 9.66 -16.58
C ARG A 335 15.73 10.88 -17.21
N ARG A 336 15.96 10.86 -18.52
CA ARG A 336 16.65 11.94 -19.23
C ARG A 336 15.85 13.25 -19.14
N ARG A 337 14.55 13.17 -19.41
CA ARG A 337 13.65 14.33 -19.36
C ARG A 337 13.58 14.91 -17.94
N TRP A 338 13.42 14.08 -16.91
CA TRP A 338 13.31 14.55 -15.54
C TRP A 338 14.59 15.20 -15.03
N ARG A 339 15.75 14.67 -15.40
CA ARG A 339 17.04 15.26 -15.03
C ARG A 339 17.27 16.64 -15.64
N THR A 340 16.83 16.88 -16.87
CA THR A 340 16.96 18.17 -17.53
C THR A 340 15.91 19.17 -17.08
N THR A 341 14.66 18.75 -16.95
CA THR A 341 13.56 19.68 -16.63
C THR A 341 13.46 20.04 -15.13
N TRP A 342 13.81 19.12 -14.23
CA TRP A 342 13.72 19.43 -12.79
C TRP A 342 14.98 20.09 -12.25
N GLY A 343 16.15 19.81 -12.81
CA GLY A 343 17.40 20.45 -12.41
C GLY A 343 17.42 21.95 -12.64
N GLU A 344 16.79 22.41 -13.72
CA GLU A 344 16.68 23.84 -14.05
C GLU A 344 15.68 24.57 -13.11
N LEU A 345 14.61 23.88 -12.67
CA LEU A 345 13.56 24.51 -11.86
C LEU A 345 13.86 24.52 -10.35
N TYR A 346 14.70 23.62 -9.83
CA TYR A 346 14.83 23.37 -8.39
C TYR A 346 16.26 23.21 -7.87
N GLY A 347 17.28 23.57 -8.65
CA GLY A 347 18.70 23.78 -8.27
C GLY A 347 19.31 22.73 -7.34
N ALA A 348 19.21 21.51 -7.42
CA ALA A 348 19.81 20.37 -6.71
C ALA A 348 18.85 19.17 -6.48
N ALA A 349 17.83 19.02 -7.35
CA ALA A 349 17.00 17.84 -7.27
C ALA A 349 17.85 16.58 -7.55
N ARG A 350 17.99 15.69 -6.58
CA ARG A 350 18.65 14.38 -6.75
C ARG A 350 17.70 13.40 -7.45
N VAL A 351 17.63 13.52 -8.76
CA VAL A 351 16.79 12.69 -9.63
C VAL A 351 17.53 11.44 -10.07
#